data_2cbab39ae4db91a6055f63bda5bd8522
#
_entry.id   2cbab39ae4db91a6055f63bda5bd8522
#
_cell.length_a   1.000
_cell.length_b   1.000
_cell.length_c   1.000
_cell.angle_alpha   90.00
_cell.angle_beta   90.00
_cell.angle_gamma   90.00
#
_symmetry.space_group_name_H-M   'P 1'
#
loop_
_entity.id
_entity.type
_entity.pdbx_description
1 polymer ?
#
loop_
_entity_poly.entity_id
_entity_poly.type
_entity_poly.pdbx_seq_one_letter_code
_entity_poly.pdbx_strand_id
1 'polypeptide(L)'
;MKKFDTLSILVFIRSWGITTLLVLLWIFFSIWAAPVFGTLENFSLMLGASSISAIFAASVAMGVYSGALDLSVPGTAAFSAIIMAQMIGAGMNQGLAILTALLIGAGIGALNGLIVQTGLNPLAVTIGTLSI
;
A
#
# COMPACT_ATOMS: atom_id res chain seq x y z
N MET A 1 -16.45 -39.69 -9.97
CA MET A 1 -15.67 -38.81 -9.07
C MET A 1 -14.42 -38.35 -9.83
N LYS A 2 -14.32 -37.06 -10.21
CA LYS A 2 -13.08 -36.52 -10.80
C LYS A 2 -11.98 -36.55 -9.73
N LYS A 3 -10.94 -37.34 -9.95
CA LYS A 3 -9.72 -37.25 -9.14
C LYS A 3 -9.20 -35.80 -9.25
N PHE A 4 -9.18 -35.09 -8.14
CA PHE A 4 -8.47 -33.81 -8.08
C PHE A 4 -6.99 -34.13 -8.35
N ASP A 5 -6.51 -33.75 -9.53
CA ASP A 5 -5.11 -33.91 -9.89
C ASP A 5 -4.31 -32.89 -9.05
N THR A 6 -3.18 -33.34 -8.50
CA THR A 6 -2.28 -32.51 -7.68
C THR A 6 -1.96 -31.18 -8.37
N LEU A 7 -1.85 -31.22 -9.70
CA LEU A 7 -1.62 -30.04 -10.54
C LEU A 7 -2.79 -29.02 -10.44
N SER A 8 -4.04 -29.48 -10.45
CA SER A 8 -5.22 -28.64 -10.36
C SER A 8 -5.30 -27.94 -8.99
N ILE A 9 -4.91 -28.65 -7.92
CA ILE A 9 -4.84 -28.08 -6.56
C ILE A 9 -3.75 -27.01 -6.49
N LEU A 10 -2.57 -27.25 -7.03
CA LEU A 10 -1.47 -26.28 -7.05
C LEU A 10 -1.82 -25.03 -7.85
N VAL A 11 -2.47 -25.18 -9.01
CA VAL A 11 -2.95 -24.06 -9.82
C VAL A 11 -4.02 -23.27 -9.07
N PHE A 12 -4.95 -23.93 -8.39
CA PHE A 12 -5.97 -23.25 -7.57
C PHE A 12 -5.34 -22.46 -6.41
N ILE A 13 -4.42 -23.07 -5.65
CA ILE A 13 -3.72 -22.40 -4.55
C ILE A 13 -2.93 -21.20 -5.05
N ARG A 14 -2.25 -21.33 -6.17
CA ARG A 14 -1.50 -20.22 -6.78
C ARG A 14 -2.39 -19.06 -7.20
N SER A 15 -3.57 -19.35 -7.77
CA SER A 15 -4.47 -18.33 -8.32
C SER A 15 -5.41 -17.73 -7.27
N TRP A 16 -5.86 -18.52 -6.31
CA TRP A 16 -6.92 -18.15 -5.38
C TRP A 16 -6.56 -18.30 -3.90
N GLY A 17 -5.34 -18.74 -3.58
CA GLY A 17 -4.93 -19.06 -2.21
C GLY A 17 -5.11 -17.90 -1.24
N ILE A 18 -4.68 -16.70 -1.63
CA ILE A 18 -4.81 -15.49 -0.79
C ILE A 18 -6.28 -15.13 -0.60
N THR A 19 -7.09 -15.17 -1.67
CA THR A 19 -8.52 -14.88 -1.59
C THR A 19 -9.25 -15.90 -0.73
N THR A 20 -8.93 -17.18 -0.88
CA THR A 20 -9.51 -18.25 -0.06
C THR A 20 -9.15 -18.07 1.41
N LEU A 21 -7.89 -17.79 1.71
CA LEU A 21 -7.43 -17.52 3.07
C LEU A 21 -8.16 -16.32 3.68
N LEU A 22 -8.32 -15.23 2.93
CA LEU A 22 -9.05 -14.05 3.37
C LEU A 22 -10.50 -14.39 3.74
N VAL A 23 -11.20 -15.15 2.89
CA VAL A 23 -12.57 -15.58 3.14
C VAL A 23 -12.66 -16.48 4.38
N LEU A 24 -11.72 -17.44 4.53
CA LEU A 24 -11.68 -18.32 5.70
C LEU A 24 -11.42 -17.54 6.99
N LEU A 25 -10.51 -16.59 6.99
CA LEU A 25 -10.25 -15.71 8.12
C LEU A 25 -11.47 -14.86 8.46
N TRP A 26 -12.14 -14.32 7.44
CA TRP A 26 -13.38 -13.56 7.65
C TRP A 26 -14.46 -14.40 8.33
N ILE A 27 -14.70 -15.63 7.85
CA ILE A 27 -15.67 -16.55 8.44
C ILE A 27 -15.25 -16.90 9.86
N PHE A 28 -13.99 -17.26 10.08
CA PHE A 28 -13.47 -17.62 11.39
C PHE A 28 -13.69 -16.50 12.41
N PHE A 29 -13.29 -15.28 12.11
CA PHE A 29 -13.46 -14.16 13.02
C PHE A 29 -14.91 -13.74 13.19
N SER A 30 -15.75 -13.91 12.17
CA SER A 30 -17.20 -13.65 12.30
C SER A 30 -17.89 -14.59 13.29
N ILE A 31 -17.36 -15.80 13.46
CA ILE A 31 -17.86 -16.77 14.44
C ILE A 31 -17.21 -16.54 15.81
N TRP A 32 -15.87 -16.40 15.83
CA TRP A 32 -15.11 -16.33 17.08
C TRP A 32 -15.31 -15.00 17.83
N ALA A 33 -15.42 -13.90 17.11
CA ALA A 33 -15.61 -12.55 17.67
C ALA A 33 -17.04 -12.02 17.47
N ALA A 34 -18.04 -12.92 17.37
CA ALA A 34 -19.43 -12.51 17.34
C ALA A 34 -19.82 -11.88 18.71
N PRO A 35 -20.73 -10.88 18.71
CA PRO A 35 -21.47 -10.32 17.57
C PRO A 35 -20.80 -9.13 16.88
N VAL A 36 -19.55 -8.78 17.23
CA VAL A 36 -18.91 -7.52 16.82
C VAL A 36 -18.29 -7.61 15.43
N PHE A 37 -17.51 -8.65 15.14
CA PHE A 37 -16.67 -8.72 13.94
C PHE A 37 -17.49 -8.78 12.64
N GLY A 38 -18.54 -9.60 12.59
CA GLY A 38 -19.37 -9.80 11.40
C GLY A 38 -20.39 -8.68 11.11
N THR A 39 -20.31 -7.54 11.79
CA THR A 39 -21.25 -6.42 11.59
C THR A 39 -20.86 -5.55 10.39
N LEU A 40 -21.88 -4.93 9.78
CA LEU A 40 -21.65 -3.97 8.68
C LEU A 40 -20.83 -2.77 9.15
N GLU A 41 -20.99 -2.34 10.39
CA GLU A 41 -20.23 -1.25 11.00
C GLU A 41 -18.75 -1.60 11.06
N ASN A 42 -18.40 -2.76 11.62
CA ASN A 42 -17.00 -3.21 11.68
C ASN A 42 -16.40 -3.41 10.28
N PHE A 43 -17.16 -3.93 9.33
CA PHE A 43 -16.73 -4.05 7.94
C PHE A 43 -16.39 -2.69 7.33
N SER A 44 -17.23 -1.69 7.54
CA SER A 44 -16.97 -0.32 7.08
C SER A 44 -15.70 0.29 7.71
N LEU A 45 -15.49 0.08 9.02
CA LEU A 45 -14.27 0.51 9.71
C LEU A 45 -13.02 -0.18 9.14
N MET A 46 -13.10 -1.49 8.88
CA MET A 46 -12.00 -2.25 8.28
C MET A 46 -11.67 -1.79 6.85
N LEU A 47 -12.69 -1.49 6.04
CA LEU A 47 -12.48 -0.92 4.70
C LEU A 47 -11.81 0.45 4.78
N GLY A 48 -12.26 1.31 5.68
CA GLY A 48 -11.64 2.62 5.92
C GLY A 48 -10.18 2.49 6.34
N ALA A 49 -9.88 1.64 7.30
CA ALA A 49 -8.51 1.40 7.76
C ALA A 49 -7.61 0.79 6.65
N SER A 50 -8.18 -0.07 5.81
CA SER A 50 -7.45 -0.72 4.72
C SER A 50 -7.22 0.18 3.50
N SER A 51 -7.96 1.28 3.37
CA SER A 51 -7.92 2.14 2.18
C SER A 51 -6.53 2.73 1.93
N ILE A 52 -5.85 3.19 2.97
CA ILE A 52 -4.50 3.75 2.89
C ILE A 52 -3.51 2.67 2.44
N SER A 53 -3.58 1.48 3.05
CA SER A 53 -2.73 0.35 2.68
C SER A 53 -2.97 -0.10 1.24
N ALA A 54 -4.22 -0.05 0.76
CA ALA A 54 -4.56 -0.37 -0.62
C ALA A 54 -3.94 0.62 -1.62
N ILE A 55 -3.91 1.92 -1.30
CA ILE A 55 -3.26 2.94 -2.14
C ILE A 55 -1.75 2.69 -2.19
N PHE A 56 -1.11 2.39 -1.05
CA PHE A 56 0.32 2.05 -1.02
C PHE A 56 0.61 0.78 -1.82
N ALA A 57 -0.20 -0.27 -1.65
CA ALA A 57 -0.06 -1.51 -2.41
C ALA A 57 -0.18 -1.28 -3.92
N ALA A 58 -1.13 -0.45 -4.37
CA ALA A 58 -1.26 -0.07 -5.77
C ALA A 58 -0.03 0.67 -6.29
N SER A 59 0.51 1.62 -5.51
CA SER A 59 1.73 2.36 -5.89
C SER A 59 2.94 1.44 -6.02
N VAL A 60 3.15 0.54 -5.05
CA VAL A 60 4.24 -0.46 -5.11
C VAL A 60 4.06 -1.41 -6.28
N ALA A 61 2.83 -1.85 -6.56
CA ALA A 61 2.53 -2.71 -7.70
C ALA A 61 2.90 -2.04 -9.04
N MET A 62 2.64 -0.74 -9.19
CA MET A 62 3.05 0.02 -10.38
C MET A 62 4.57 0.05 -10.53
N GLY A 63 5.32 0.23 -9.43
CA GLY A 63 6.78 0.14 -9.41
C GLY A 63 7.28 -1.23 -9.86
N VAL A 64 6.72 -2.31 -9.33
CA VAL A 64 7.05 -3.69 -9.72
C VAL A 64 6.78 -3.93 -11.21
N TYR A 65 5.64 -3.47 -11.73
CA TYR A 65 5.31 -3.57 -13.15
C TYR A 65 6.31 -2.82 -14.04
N SER A 66 6.85 -1.70 -13.58
CA SER A 66 7.88 -0.92 -14.29
C SER A 66 9.29 -1.53 -14.19
N GLY A 67 9.45 -2.65 -13.47
CA GLY A 67 10.75 -3.29 -13.23
C GLY A 67 11.60 -2.61 -12.16
N ALA A 68 11.05 -1.65 -11.42
CA ALA A 68 11.72 -0.95 -10.33
C ALA A 68 10.88 -1.06 -9.05
N LEU A 69 11.40 -1.76 -8.05
CA LEU A 69 10.76 -1.83 -6.74
C LEU A 69 11.07 -0.55 -5.96
N ASP A 70 10.04 0.23 -5.64
CA ASP A 70 10.16 1.45 -4.84
C ASP A 70 9.61 1.21 -3.43
N LEU A 71 10.51 1.18 -2.45
CA LEU A 71 10.18 1.05 -1.04
C LEU A 71 10.09 2.39 -0.32
N SER A 72 10.36 3.52 -1.00
CA SER A 72 10.30 4.85 -0.40
C SER A 72 8.87 5.39 -0.23
N VAL A 73 7.88 4.75 -0.86
CA VAL A 73 6.49 5.25 -0.91
C VAL A 73 5.91 5.57 0.47
N PRO A 74 6.00 4.70 1.51
CA PRO A 74 5.47 5.02 2.83
C PRO A 74 6.20 6.20 3.49
N GLY A 75 7.53 6.27 3.37
CA GLY A 75 8.33 7.37 3.92
C GLY A 75 8.01 8.70 3.24
N THR A 76 7.98 8.70 1.91
CA THR A 76 7.61 9.88 1.11
C THR A 76 6.21 10.39 1.46
N ALA A 77 5.24 9.49 1.64
CA ALA A 77 3.88 9.85 2.03
C ALA A 77 3.84 10.43 3.44
N ALA A 78 4.55 9.82 4.41
CA ALA A 78 4.63 10.31 5.78
C ALA A 78 5.28 11.71 5.82
N PHE A 79 6.40 11.90 5.16
CA PHE A 79 7.09 13.19 5.09
C PHE A 79 6.21 14.26 4.47
N SER A 80 5.58 14.00 3.33
CA SER A 80 4.67 14.93 2.67
C SER A 80 3.47 15.29 3.54
N ALA A 81 2.91 14.31 4.27
CA ALA A 81 1.79 14.52 5.17
C ALA A 81 2.18 15.38 6.38
N ILE A 82 3.38 15.21 6.94
CA ILE A 82 3.89 16.02 8.05
C ILE A 82 4.03 17.48 7.61
N ILE A 83 4.63 17.75 6.45
CA ILE A 83 4.77 19.10 5.90
C ILE A 83 3.40 19.72 5.67
N MET A 84 2.47 18.98 5.08
CA MET A 84 1.09 19.45 4.88
C MET A 84 0.42 19.84 6.21
N ALA A 85 0.55 18.99 7.23
CA ALA A 85 -0.04 19.23 8.54
C ALA A 85 0.56 20.49 9.21
N GLN A 86 1.88 20.69 9.11
CA GLN A 86 2.55 21.87 9.63
C GLN A 86 2.09 23.16 8.91
N MET A 87 1.93 23.10 7.58
CA MET A 87 1.45 24.24 6.80
C MET A 87 0.02 24.63 7.20
N ILE A 88 -0.87 23.64 7.37
CA ILE A 88 -2.25 23.86 7.82
C ILE A 88 -2.24 24.42 9.25
N GLY A 89 -1.42 23.88 10.15
CA GLY A 89 -1.26 24.34 11.52
C GLY A 89 -0.72 25.79 11.62
N ALA A 90 0.08 26.21 10.63
CA ALA A 90 0.55 27.59 10.50
C ALA A 90 -0.50 28.56 9.88
N GLY A 91 -1.71 28.08 9.60
CA GLY A 91 -2.79 28.89 9.04
C GLY A 91 -2.75 29.05 7.51
N MET A 92 -1.94 28.26 6.81
CA MET A 92 -1.89 28.31 5.35
C MET A 92 -3.16 27.71 4.73
N ASN A 93 -3.48 28.17 3.52
CA ASN A 93 -4.61 27.65 2.76
C ASN A 93 -4.45 26.14 2.51
N GLN A 94 -5.50 25.35 2.81
CA GLN A 94 -5.49 23.89 2.68
C GLN A 94 -5.14 23.42 1.26
N GLY A 95 -5.66 24.12 0.23
CA GLY A 95 -5.36 23.78 -1.17
C GLY A 95 -3.87 23.92 -1.50
N LEU A 96 -3.22 24.99 -0.98
CA LEU A 96 -1.78 25.17 -1.13
C LEU A 96 -0.99 24.09 -0.36
N ALA A 97 -1.41 23.74 0.84
CA ALA A 97 -0.77 22.68 1.62
C ALA A 97 -0.84 21.32 0.92
N ILE A 98 -2.00 20.96 0.35
CA ILE A 98 -2.18 19.74 -0.43
C ILE A 98 -1.30 19.76 -1.69
N LEU A 99 -1.32 20.85 -2.44
CA LEU A 99 -0.49 20.98 -3.64
C LEU A 99 0.99 20.84 -3.32
N THR A 100 1.46 21.46 -2.23
CA THR A 100 2.85 21.34 -1.77
C THR A 100 3.20 19.88 -1.42
N ALA A 101 2.33 19.17 -0.70
CA ALA A 101 2.54 17.76 -0.38
C ALA A 101 2.67 16.89 -1.63
N LEU A 102 1.82 17.13 -2.63
CA LEU A 102 1.88 16.42 -3.92
C LEU A 102 3.19 16.73 -4.67
N LEU A 103 3.62 17.98 -4.69
CA LEU A 103 4.88 18.39 -5.33
C LEU A 103 6.11 17.79 -4.62
N ILE A 104 6.10 17.71 -3.29
CA ILE A 104 7.15 17.05 -2.51
C ILE A 104 7.22 15.56 -2.88
N GLY A 105 6.08 14.88 -2.85
CA GLY A 105 6.03 13.45 -3.23
C GLY A 105 6.52 13.19 -4.65
N ALA A 106 6.06 14.01 -5.61
CA ALA A 106 6.50 13.93 -7.00
C ALA A 106 8.02 14.23 -7.15
N GLY A 107 8.52 15.23 -6.41
CA GLY A 107 9.93 15.60 -6.41
C GLY A 107 10.83 14.48 -5.88
N ILE A 108 10.47 13.87 -4.76
CA ILE A 108 11.20 12.72 -4.18
C ILE A 108 11.19 11.53 -5.15
N GLY A 109 10.03 11.20 -5.72
CA GLY A 109 9.93 10.13 -6.70
C GLY A 109 10.75 10.38 -7.95
N ALA A 110 10.75 11.62 -8.46
CA ALA A 110 11.58 12.01 -9.61
C ALA A 110 13.07 11.90 -9.28
N LEU A 111 13.52 12.33 -8.11
CA LEU A 111 14.91 12.20 -7.67
C LEU A 111 15.33 10.73 -7.57
N ASN A 112 14.52 9.87 -6.94
CA ASN A 112 14.77 8.44 -6.90
C ASN A 112 14.90 7.85 -8.30
N GLY A 113 13.97 8.18 -9.20
CA GLY A 113 14.00 7.72 -10.58
C GLY A 113 15.25 8.16 -11.34
N LEU A 114 15.69 9.40 -11.18
CA LEU A 114 16.92 9.92 -11.79
C LEU A 114 18.17 9.21 -11.26
N ILE A 115 18.22 8.95 -9.93
CA ILE A 115 19.35 8.24 -9.33
C ILE A 115 19.39 6.79 -9.83
N VAL A 116 18.25 6.12 -9.92
CA VAL A 116 18.17 4.74 -10.44
C VAL A 116 18.62 4.66 -11.91
N GLN A 117 18.33 5.67 -12.73
CA GLN A 117 18.80 5.74 -14.13
C GLN A 117 20.32 5.80 -14.25
N THR A 118 21.07 6.18 -13.23
CA THR A 118 22.54 6.11 -13.24
C THR A 118 23.08 4.69 -13.12
N GLY A 119 22.23 3.67 -13.01
CA GLY A 119 22.61 2.25 -12.88
C GLY A 119 22.69 1.76 -11.44
N LEU A 120 22.31 2.59 -10.46
CA LEU A 120 22.22 2.15 -9.06
C LEU A 120 21.02 1.22 -8.84
N ASN A 121 21.19 0.30 -7.88
CA ASN A 121 20.13 -0.64 -7.54
C ASN A 121 18.91 0.12 -6.98
N PRO A 122 17.69 -0.03 -7.57
CA PRO A 122 16.49 0.67 -7.13
C PRO A 122 16.17 0.46 -5.64
N LEU A 123 16.39 -0.77 -5.12
CA LEU A 123 16.18 -1.08 -3.71
C LEU A 123 17.10 -0.27 -2.79
N ALA A 124 18.39 -0.15 -3.15
CA ALA A 124 19.33 0.61 -2.33
C ALA A 124 18.97 2.10 -2.29
N VAL A 125 18.59 2.67 -3.43
CA VAL A 125 18.17 4.07 -3.54
C VAL A 125 16.91 4.32 -2.71
N THR A 126 15.89 3.50 -2.88
CA THR A 126 14.58 3.72 -2.25
C THR A 126 14.57 3.40 -0.74
N ILE A 127 15.39 2.44 -0.26
CA ILE A 127 15.62 2.23 1.17
C ILE A 127 16.38 3.43 1.77
N GLY A 128 17.35 3.98 1.07
CA GLY A 128 18.03 5.22 1.49
C GLY A 128 17.03 6.36 1.68
N THR A 129 16.15 6.57 0.72
CA THR A 129 15.10 7.61 0.79
C THR A 129 14.06 7.32 1.87
N LEU A 130 13.71 6.06 2.10
CA LEU A 130 12.79 5.67 3.19
C LEU A 130 13.35 6.05 4.58
N SER A 131 14.67 6.11 4.72
CA SER A 131 15.36 6.35 6.00
C SER A 131 15.51 7.83 6.37
N ILE A 132 15.11 8.74 5.47
CA ILE A 132 15.16 10.19 5.66
C ILE A 132 13.84 10.71 6.21
#